data_f440ec6dadddd3d101b103a706d33576
#
_entry.id   f440ec6dadddd3d101b103a706d33576
#
_cell.length_a   1.000
_cell.length_b   1.000
_cell.length_c   1.000
_cell.angle_alpha   90.00
_cell.angle_beta   90.00
_cell.angle_gamma   90.00
#
_symmetry.space_group_name_H-M   'P 1'
#
loop_
_entity.id
_entity.type
_entity.pdbx_description
1 polymer ?
#
loop_
_entity_poly.entity_id
_entity_poly.type
_entity_poly.pdbx_seq_one_letter_code
_entity_poly.pdbx_strand_id
1 'polypeptide(L)'
;MIELIKDGGVTSAKGFSAGATYAGLKTEYDTLDLGILLSDRTAKAAATFTTNNVESPSVTASRARSERGVARGVVANSGCANCSVGPQGLMDAEEMTEL
;
A
#
# COMPACT_ATOMS: atom_id res chain seq x y z
N MET A 1 -2.84 28.42 -2.90
CA MET A 1 -4.27 28.22 -3.20
C MET A 1 -4.52 26.76 -3.52
N ILE A 2 -5.59 26.21 -2.98
CA ILE A 2 -5.97 24.82 -3.27
C ILE A 2 -6.91 24.84 -4.46
N GLU A 3 -6.55 24.08 -5.50
CA GLU A 3 -7.41 23.85 -6.64
C GLU A 3 -7.96 22.42 -6.59
N LEU A 4 -9.25 22.29 -6.81
CA LEU A 4 -9.91 20.99 -6.89
C LEU A 4 -9.99 20.52 -8.34
N ILE A 5 -9.53 19.31 -8.59
CA ILE A 5 -9.61 18.68 -9.90
C ILE A 5 -10.86 17.82 -9.95
N LYS A 6 -11.79 18.15 -10.84
CA LYS A 6 -13.00 17.36 -11.02
C LYS A 6 -12.62 15.96 -11.53
N ASP A 7 -13.18 14.93 -10.92
CA ASP A 7 -12.90 13.53 -11.23
C ASP A 7 -11.42 13.14 -11.05
N GLY A 8 -10.70 13.88 -10.21
CA GLY A 8 -9.31 13.60 -9.91
C GLY A 8 -9.13 12.36 -9.05
N GLY A 9 -7.95 11.76 -9.11
CA GLY A 9 -7.58 10.59 -8.35
C GLY A 9 -6.08 10.49 -8.16
N VAL A 10 -5.62 9.33 -7.71
CA VAL A 10 -4.19 9.11 -7.42
C VAL A 10 -3.29 9.24 -8.64
N THR A 11 -3.83 9.09 -9.84
CA THR A 11 -3.09 9.23 -11.09
C THR A 11 -3.21 10.62 -11.72
N SER A 12 -3.86 11.58 -11.07
CA SER A 12 -3.94 12.97 -11.55
C SER A 12 -2.58 13.65 -11.55
N ALA A 13 -1.69 13.29 -10.63
CA ALA A 13 -0.32 13.77 -10.63
C ALA A 13 0.48 13.04 -11.72
N LYS A 14 1.32 13.79 -12.44
CA LYS A 14 2.16 13.21 -13.49
C LYS A 14 3.18 12.23 -12.89
N GLY A 15 3.43 11.16 -13.63
CA GLY A 15 4.43 10.17 -13.24
C GLY A 15 3.90 9.05 -12.37
N PHE A 16 2.59 9.01 -12.11
CA PHE A 16 1.97 7.94 -11.34
C PHE A 16 1.03 7.11 -12.20
N SER A 17 1.07 5.81 -12.01
CA SER A 17 0.15 4.86 -12.63
C SER A 17 -0.41 3.93 -11.55
N ALA A 18 -1.62 3.43 -11.78
CA ALA A 18 -2.28 2.56 -10.83
C ALA A 18 -3.01 1.44 -11.56
N GLY A 19 -3.13 0.32 -10.88
CA GLY A 19 -3.89 -0.82 -11.36
C GLY A 19 -4.48 -1.60 -10.21
N ALA A 20 -5.53 -2.34 -10.48
CA ALA A 20 -6.16 -3.19 -9.48
C ALA A 20 -6.71 -4.45 -10.14
N THR A 21 -6.82 -5.50 -9.37
CA THR A 21 -7.30 -6.78 -9.87
C THR A 21 -7.98 -7.58 -8.75
N TYR A 22 -8.68 -8.63 -9.15
CA TYR A 22 -9.15 -9.66 -8.22
C TYR A 22 -8.06 -10.71 -8.05
N ALA A 23 -7.51 -10.82 -6.86
CA ALA A 23 -6.44 -11.77 -6.55
C ALA A 23 -6.93 -12.96 -5.72
N GLY A 24 -8.23 -13.02 -5.40
CA GLY A 24 -8.82 -14.12 -4.63
C GLY A 24 -8.78 -13.92 -3.12
N LEU A 25 -8.49 -12.71 -2.64
CA LEU A 25 -8.48 -12.40 -1.21
C LEU A 25 -9.89 -12.27 -0.65
N LYS A 26 -10.82 -11.75 -1.46
CA LYS A 26 -12.23 -11.67 -1.11
C LYS A 26 -12.98 -12.90 -1.64
N THR A 27 -14.00 -13.31 -0.92
CA THR A 27 -14.84 -14.42 -1.32
C THR A 27 -15.80 -14.05 -2.46
N GLU A 28 -16.08 -12.77 -2.65
CA GLU A 28 -16.95 -12.29 -3.71
C GLU A 28 -16.19 -12.25 -5.04
N TYR A 29 -16.74 -12.90 -6.05
CA TYR A 29 -16.19 -12.92 -7.38
C TYR A 29 -16.27 -11.52 -8.04
N ASP A 30 -15.29 -11.16 -8.85
CA ASP A 30 -15.20 -9.88 -9.57
C ASP A 30 -15.05 -8.63 -8.70
N THR A 31 -14.70 -8.80 -7.43
CA THR A 31 -14.41 -7.67 -6.55
C THR A 31 -12.90 -7.38 -6.57
N LEU A 32 -12.52 -6.14 -6.85
CA LEU A 32 -11.11 -5.74 -6.81
C LEU A 32 -10.61 -5.80 -5.37
N ASP A 33 -9.55 -6.53 -5.13
CA ASP A 33 -9.01 -6.75 -3.78
C ASP A 33 -7.50 -6.52 -3.67
N LEU A 34 -6.83 -6.30 -4.77
CA LEU A 34 -5.40 -6.00 -4.79
C LEU A 34 -5.16 -4.81 -5.71
N GLY A 35 -4.44 -3.82 -5.21
CA GLY A 35 -4.12 -2.61 -5.97
C GLY A 35 -2.65 -2.23 -5.84
N ILE A 36 -2.17 -1.55 -6.86
CA ILE A 36 -0.80 -1.04 -6.90
C ILE A 36 -0.82 0.40 -7.41
N LEU A 37 -0.02 1.25 -6.78
CA LEU A 37 0.28 2.60 -7.25
C LEU A 37 1.78 2.68 -7.48
N LEU A 38 2.19 3.08 -8.66
CA LEU A 38 3.60 3.17 -9.02
C LEU A 38 3.99 4.58 -9.44
N SER A 39 5.19 4.99 -9.04
CA SER A 39 5.85 6.18 -9.55
C SER A 39 6.80 5.77 -10.68
N ASP A 40 6.91 6.58 -11.73
CA ASP A 40 7.86 6.34 -12.82
C ASP A 40 9.32 6.55 -12.42
N ARG A 41 9.55 7.11 -11.25
CA ARG A 41 10.89 7.36 -10.69
C ARG A 41 10.86 7.19 -9.19
N THR A 42 12.02 7.10 -8.56
CA THR A 42 12.12 7.13 -7.11
C THR A 42 11.57 8.44 -6.58
N ALA A 43 10.59 8.37 -5.70
CA ALA A 43 9.91 9.52 -5.13
C ALA A 43 10.31 9.72 -3.67
N LYS A 44 10.28 10.96 -3.22
CA LYS A 44 10.39 11.25 -1.79
C LYS A 44 9.12 10.78 -1.10
N ALA A 45 9.27 10.13 0.03
CA ALA A 45 8.15 9.55 0.76
C ALA A 45 8.20 9.94 2.24
N ALA A 46 7.04 10.20 2.79
CA ALA A 46 6.84 10.42 4.22
C ALA A 46 5.53 9.75 4.63
N ALA A 47 5.51 9.21 5.82
CA ALA A 47 4.35 8.49 6.31
C ALA A 47 4.14 8.71 7.80
N THR A 48 2.89 8.58 8.23
CA THR A 48 2.52 8.58 9.64
C THR A 48 1.90 7.23 9.98
N PHE A 49 2.14 6.76 11.18
CA PHE A 49 1.72 5.43 11.61
C PHE A 49 1.02 5.51 12.95
N THR A 50 0.27 4.46 13.28
CA THR A 50 -0.37 4.34 14.58
C THR A 50 0.64 4.35 15.72
N THR A 51 0.27 4.91 16.86
CA THR A 51 1.01 4.80 18.11
C THR A 51 0.55 3.61 18.96
N ASN A 52 -0.37 2.80 18.46
CA ASN A 52 -0.85 1.62 19.15
C ASN A 52 0.31 0.63 19.33
N ASN A 53 0.38 0.00 20.51
CA ASN A 53 1.41 -0.99 20.81
C ASN A 53 1.23 -2.29 20.01
N VAL A 54 0.02 -2.57 19.56
CA VAL A 54 -0.28 -3.75 18.74
C VAL A 54 -0.53 -3.25 17.31
N GLU A 55 0.51 -3.27 16.49
CA GLU A 55 0.38 -2.86 15.10
C GLU A 55 0.34 -4.07 14.17
N SER A 56 -0.33 -3.91 13.02
CA SER A 56 -0.38 -4.98 12.02
C SER A 56 0.99 -5.15 11.35
N PRO A 57 1.30 -6.36 10.84
CA PRO A 57 2.54 -6.58 10.09
C PRO A 57 2.73 -5.64 8.91
N SER A 58 1.65 -5.22 8.26
CA SER A 58 1.72 -4.24 7.17
C SER A 58 2.25 -2.89 7.66
N VAL A 59 1.85 -2.46 8.85
CA VAL A 59 2.37 -1.23 9.46
C VAL A 59 3.86 -1.37 9.76
N THR A 60 4.26 -2.49 10.35
CA THR A 60 5.67 -2.76 10.68
C THR A 60 6.55 -2.74 9.42
N ALA A 61 6.15 -3.45 8.37
CA ALA A 61 6.88 -3.49 7.11
C ALA A 61 6.95 -2.11 6.44
N SER A 62 5.83 -1.39 6.40
CA SER A 62 5.77 -0.06 5.79
C SER A 62 6.62 0.96 6.55
N ARG A 63 6.63 0.88 7.89
CA ARG A 63 7.46 1.76 8.72
C ARG A 63 8.94 1.57 8.41
N ALA A 64 9.39 0.32 8.35
CA ALA A 64 10.79 0.01 8.04
C ALA A 64 11.20 0.54 6.66
N ARG A 65 10.33 0.39 5.67
CA ARG A 65 10.62 0.86 4.31
C ARG A 65 10.56 2.37 4.20
N SER A 66 9.67 3.03 4.92
CA SER A 66 9.52 4.49 4.87
C SER A 66 10.69 5.24 5.52
N GLU A 67 11.45 4.58 6.39
CA GLU A 67 12.63 5.18 7.03
C GLU A 67 13.68 5.63 6.02
N ARG A 68 13.69 5.07 4.83
CA ARG A 68 14.59 5.49 3.75
C ARG A 68 14.25 6.86 3.18
N GLY A 69 13.04 7.37 3.43
CA GLY A 69 12.56 8.65 2.91
C GLY A 69 12.25 8.64 1.42
N VAL A 70 12.30 7.48 0.77
CA VAL A 70 12.03 7.32 -0.66
C VAL A 70 11.20 6.06 -0.90
N ALA A 71 10.41 6.08 -1.96
CA ALA A 71 9.64 4.92 -2.38
C ALA A 71 9.32 5.01 -3.88
N ARG A 72 8.97 3.89 -4.48
CA ARG A 72 8.53 3.81 -5.87
C ARG A 72 7.07 3.39 -6.01
N GLY A 73 6.47 2.87 -4.96
CA GLY A 73 5.09 2.44 -5.07
C GLY A 73 4.46 2.04 -3.75
N VAL A 74 3.18 1.77 -3.86
CA VAL A 74 2.36 1.27 -2.75
C VAL A 74 1.58 0.08 -3.28
N VAL A 75 1.59 -1.01 -2.53
CA VAL A 75 0.70 -2.14 -2.76
C VAL A 75 -0.33 -2.19 -1.64
N ALA A 76 -1.57 -2.37 -2.01
CA ALA A 76 -2.68 -2.42 -1.06
C ALA A 76 -3.57 -3.62 -1.34
N ASN A 77 -4.06 -4.24 -0.30
CA ASN A 77 -5.03 -5.32 -0.42
C ASN A 77 -6.21 -5.10 0.52
N SER A 78 -7.32 -5.75 0.20
CA SER A 78 -8.51 -5.74 1.03
C SER A 78 -9.14 -7.14 1.05
N GLY A 79 -10.00 -7.38 2.02
CA GLY A 79 -10.72 -8.66 2.14
C GLY A 79 -10.06 -9.69 3.03
N CYS A 80 -8.77 -9.57 3.29
CA CYS A 80 -8.03 -10.44 4.22
C CYS A 80 -7.05 -9.59 5.02
N ALA A 81 -7.45 -9.16 6.19
CA ALA A 81 -6.62 -8.29 7.03
C ALA A 81 -5.46 -9.09 7.63
N ASN A 82 -4.25 -8.58 7.48
CA ASN A 82 -3.05 -9.16 8.09
C ASN A 82 -2.82 -8.50 9.45
N CYS A 83 -3.63 -8.87 10.44
CA CYS A 83 -3.58 -8.30 11.78
C CYS A 83 -3.30 -9.40 12.81
N SER A 84 -2.28 -9.19 13.63
CA SER A 84 -1.99 -10.07 14.78
C SER A 84 -1.82 -11.56 14.45
N VAL A 85 -1.27 -11.86 13.28
CA VAL A 85 -1.05 -13.24 12.81
C VAL A 85 0.38 -13.73 13.08
N GLY A 86 1.14 -13.03 13.93
CA GLY A 86 2.47 -13.45 14.36
C GLY A 86 3.56 -13.26 13.30
N PRO A 87 4.70 -13.98 13.46
CA PRO A 87 5.85 -13.81 12.55
C PRO A 87 5.55 -14.10 11.10
N GLN A 88 4.67 -15.04 10.81
CA GLN A 88 4.31 -15.35 9.42
C GLN A 88 3.63 -14.16 8.73
N GLY A 89 2.77 -13.43 9.45
CA GLY A 89 2.13 -12.23 8.90
C GLY A 89 3.13 -11.15 8.52
N LEU A 90 4.17 -10.95 9.32
CA LEU A 90 5.23 -10.00 8.99
C LEU A 90 6.01 -10.44 7.75
N MET A 91 6.37 -11.72 7.65
CA MET A 91 7.05 -12.27 6.48
C MET A 91 6.23 -12.08 5.22
N ASP A 92 4.92 -12.32 5.29
CA ASP A 92 4.01 -12.14 4.17
C ASP A 92 3.95 -10.66 3.73
N ALA A 93 3.88 -9.74 4.69
CA ALA A 93 3.86 -8.31 4.40
C ALA A 93 5.17 -7.86 3.75
N GLU A 94 6.30 -8.34 4.22
CA GLU A 94 7.61 -8.03 3.64
C GLU A 94 7.74 -8.58 2.23
N GLU A 95 7.29 -9.80 1.99
CA GLU A 95 7.33 -10.44 0.67
C GLU A 95 6.52 -9.66 -0.36
N MET A 96 5.33 -9.16 0.00
CA MET A 96 4.51 -8.34 -0.89
C MET A 96 5.26 -7.11 -1.41
N THR A 97 6.18 -6.58 -0.65
CA THR A 97 6.89 -5.34 -0.98
C THR A 97 8.27 -5.56 -1.61
N GLU A 98 8.70 -6.79 -1.80
CA GLU A 98 10.00 -7.11 -2.39
C GLU A 98 10.00 -7.11 -3.93
N LEU A 99 8.86 -7.08 -4.54
CA LEU A 99 8.70 -7.16 -5.99
C LEU A 99 9.06 -5.86 -6.73
#